data_a7913770c744495d1627ad0ba312eef5
#
_entry.id   a7913770c744495d1627ad0ba312eef5
#
_cell.length_a   1.000
_cell.length_b   1.000
_cell.length_c   1.000
_cell.angle_alpha   90.00
_cell.angle_beta   90.00
_cell.angle_gamma   90.00
#
_symmetry.space_group_name_H-M   'P 1'
#
loop_
_entity.id
_entity.type
_entity.pdbx_description
1 polymer ?
#
loop_
_entity_poly.entity_id
_entity_poly.type
_entity_poly.pdbx_seq_one_letter_code
_entity_poly.pdbx_strand_id
1 'polypeptide(L)'
;MNRLTNVDIADEGWPVLAVAGAVTILVSFVALPVGCFLLGVMMWLAHILRVPNRLPPPGEDVVVAPVDGRIVQIKHCPADTGVMPLSYDAVRITIRTKLSDTQLQISPITGHLVDNCLFPGLFAPWPDIDHANHDRHQDSWEDVRRLNERREITLRHAQGHEVVMVQLATKTARQLVCRLSEGKHLAVADPIGMACLAGVTDIYVPAASISDMTIGQHVVAAETILARLPSSVPAGA
;
A
#
# COMPACT_ATOMS: atom_id res chain seq x y z
N MET A 1 -0.80 30.15 1.26
CA MET A 1 -2.26 30.05 1.26
C MET A 1 -2.67 29.87 -0.18
N ASN A 2 -2.82 28.61 -0.68
CA ASN A 2 -3.47 28.17 -1.92
C ASN A 2 -3.10 26.70 -2.19
N ARG A 3 -3.38 25.79 -1.24
CA ARG A 3 -3.18 24.32 -1.42
C ARG A 3 -4.48 23.54 -1.48
N LEU A 4 -5.62 24.21 -1.67
CA LEU A 4 -6.93 23.58 -1.54
C LEU A 4 -7.59 23.09 -2.83
N THR A 5 -6.93 23.20 -4.00
CA THR A 5 -7.56 22.88 -5.28
C THR A 5 -6.73 22.04 -6.25
N ASN A 6 -5.54 21.57 -5.89
CA ASN A 6 -4.79 20.68 -6.78
C ASN A 6 -5.15 19.23 -6.45
N VAL A 7 -6.04 18.65 -7.25
CA VAL A 7 -6.17 17.22 -7.39
C VAL A 7 -4.98 16.77 -8.24
N ASP A 8 -3.88 16.42 -7.58
CA ASP A 8 -2.73 15.88 -8.27
C ASP A 8 -3.06 14.45 -8.71
N ILE A 9 -2.74 14.14 -9.96
CA ILE A 9 -2.85 12.78 -10.51
C ILE A 9 -1.45 12.17 -10.43
N ALA A 10 -1.38 10.90 -10.02
CA ALA A 10 -0.11 10.18 -9.99
C ALA A 10 0.56 10.23 -11.38
N ASP A 11 1.88 10.44 -11.41
CA ASP A 11 2.65 10.58 -12.66
C ASP A 11 2.42 9.41 -13.63
N GLU A 12 2.23 8.22 -13.08
CA GLU A 12 1.91 7.00 -13.82
C GLU A 12 0.52 7.04 -14.48
N GLY A 13 -0.39 7.83 -13.96
CA GLY A 13 -1.76 7.97 -14.48
C GLY A 13 -1.87 8.84 -15.72
N TRP A 14 -0.96 9.78 -15.91
CA TRP A 14 -1.02 10.73 -17.02
C TRP A 14 -1.01 10.08 -18.41
N PRO A 15 -0.11 9.13 -18.72
CA PRO A 15 -0.12 8.45 -20.03
C PRO A 15 -1.43 7.69 -20.28
N VAL A 16 -1.96 7.04 -19.24
CA VAL A 16 -3.21 6.27 -19.33
C VAL A 16 -4.39 7.20 -19.61
N LEU A 17 -4.49 8.31 -18.91
CA LEU A 17 -5.54 9.30 -19.10
C LEU A 17 -5.43 10.01 -20.47
N ALA A 18 -4.23 10.29 -20.95
CA ALA A 18 -4.01 10.89 -22.26
C ALA A 18 -4.49 9.96 -23.38
N VAL A 19 -4.15 8.66 -23.33
CA VAL A 19 -4.61 7.68 -24.31
C VAL A 19 -6.11 7.48 -24.22
N ALA A 20 -6.67 7.33 -23.02
CA ALA A 20 -8.11 7.20 -22.81
C ALA A 20 -8.89 8.41 -23.33
N GLY A 21 -8.36 9.63 -23.11
CA GLY A 21 -8.94 10.87 -23.61
C GLY A 21 -8.94 10.95 -25.15
N ALA A 22 -7.81 10.62 -25.78
CA ALA A 22 -7.70 10.59 -27.24
C ALA A 22 -8.69 9.57 -27.87
N VAL A 23 -8.80 8.37 -27.31
CA VAL A 23 -9.74 7.36 -27.76
C VAL A 23 -11.18 7.83 -27.57
N THR A 24 -11.50 8.43 -26.42
CA THR A 24 -12.83 8.96 -26.13
C THR A 24 -13.25 10.03 -27.15
N ILE A 25 -12.36 10.97 -27.46
CA ILE A 25 -12.62 12.03 -28.44
C ILE A 25 -12.87 11.40 -29.82
N LEU A 26 -11.99 10.49 -30.28
CA LEU A 26 -12.11 9.85 -31.59
C LEU A 26 -13.43 9.10 -31.76
N VAL A 27 -13.81 8.30 -30.74
CA VAL A 27 -15.05 7.52 -30.76
C VAL A 27 -16.29 8.42 -30.69
N SER A 28 -16.23 9.56 -30.01
CA SER A 28 -17.34 10.51 -29.91
C SER A 28 -17.76 11.08 -31.26
N PHE A 29 -16.83 11.21 -32.21
CA PHE A 29 -17.13 11.66 -33.59
C PHE A 29 -17.91 10.61 -34.38
N VAL A 30 -17.82 9.33 -34.04
CA VAL A 30 -18.47 8.24 -34.77
C VAL A 30 -19.79 7.83 -34.07
N ALA A 31 -19.76 7.75 -32.73
CA ALA A 31 -20.88 7.27 -31.94
C ALA A 31 -20.96 8.03 -30.61
N LEU A 32 -21.75 9.09 -30.58
CA LEU A 32 -21.89 9.97 -29.41
C LEU A 32 -22.27 9.20 -28.10
N PRO A 33 -23.22 8.23 -28.07
CA PRO A 33 -23.54 7.49 -26.84
C PRO A 33 -22.36 6.70 -26.30
N VAL A 34 -21.54 6.12 -27.18
CA VAL A 34 -20.32 5.37 -26.78
C VAL A 34 -19.26 6.32 -26.24
N GLY A 35 -19.09 7.49 -26.86
CA GLY A 35 -18.21 8.54 -26.36
C GLY A 35 -18.60 9.01 -24.96
N CYS A 36 -19.89 9.22 -24.67
CA CYS A 36 -20.37 9.58 -23.33
C CYS A 36 -20.04 8.48 -22.30
N PHE A 37 -20.22 7.22 -22.65
CA PHE A 37 -19.85 6.09 -21.78
C PHE A 37 -18.34 6.07 -21.47
N LEU A 38 -17.50 6.23 -22.51
CA LEU A 38 -16.05 6.28 -22.36
C LEU A 38 -15.60 7.47 -21.52
N LEU A 39 -16.27 8.63 -21.63
CA LEU A 39 -16.01 9.76 -20.77
C LEU A 39 -16.27 9.43 -19.29
N GLY A 40 -17.36 8.71 -18.99
CA GLY A 40 -17.65 8.23 -17.65
C GLY A 40 -16.53 7.29 -17.12
N VAL A 41 -16.05 6.37 -17.95
CA VAL A 41 -14.93 5.49 -17.62
C VAL A 41 -13.64 6.30 -17.37
N MET A 42 -13.36 7.29 -18.19
CA MET A 42 -12.19 8.16 -18.03
C MET A 42 -12.26 8.96 -16.71
N MET A 43 -13.44 9.50 -16.37
CA MET A 43 -13.63 10.21 -15.08
C MET A 43 -13.45 9.26 -13.89
N TRP A 44 -13.90 8.02 -14.01
CA TRP A 44 -13.70 7.00 -12.98
C TRP A 44 -12.22 6.63 -12.83
N LEU A 45 -11.49 6.45 -13.94
CA LEU A 45 -10.04 6.22 -13.93
C LEU A 45 -9.31 7.40 -13.27
N ALA A 46 -9.65 8.64 -13.63
CA ALA A 46 -9.07 9.82 -13.01
C ALA A 46 -9.34 9.87 -11.48
N HIS A 47 -10.50 9.40 -11.05
CA HIS A 47 -10.83 9.32 -9.62
C HIS A 47 -9.94 8.32 -8.86
N ILE A 48 -9.67 7.15 -9.46
CA ILE A 48 -8.81 6.11 -8.84
C ILE A 48 -7.34 6.54 -8.80
N LEU A 49 -6.89 7.24 -9.85
CA LEU A 49 -5.49 7.66 -10.00
C LEU A 49 -5.18 8.99 -9.29
N ARG A 50 -6.17 9.60 -8.64
CA ARG A 50 -5.94 10.85 -7.90
C ARG A 50 -5.04 10.63 -6.68
N VAL A 51 -4.22 11.61 -6.40
CA VAL A 51 -3.44 11.73 -5.17
C VAL A 51 -4.22 12.59 -4.18
N PRO A 52 -4.88 12.02 -3.17
CA PRO A 52 -5.57 12.82 -2.18
C PRO A 52 -4.57 13.56 -1.30
N ASN A 53 -4.77 14.86 -1.13
CA ASN A 53 -3.96 15.64 -0.20
C ASN A 53 -4.47 15.39 1.24
N ARG A 54 -3.74 14.58 2.00
CA ARG A 54 -4.10 14.17 3.36
C ARG A 54 -3.09 14.71 4.35
N LEU A 55 -3.56 15.01 5.54
CA LEU A 55 -2.71 15.50 6.63
C LEU A 55 -2.42 14.36 7.59
N PRO A 56 -1.16 13.95 7.75
CA PRO A 56 -0.81 12.92 8.71
C PRO A 56 -1.06 13.41 10.15
N PRO A 57 -1.41 12.51 11.07
CA PRO A 57 -1.56 12.82 12.48
C PRO A 57 -0.21 13.32 13.04
N PRO A 58 -0.24 14.24 14.02
CA PRO A 58 0.97 14.73 14.65
C PRO A 58 1.63 13.63 15.49
N GLY A 59 2.96 13.55 15.44
CA GLY A 59 3.80 12.62 16.19
C GLY A 59 4.92 12.06 15.33
N GLU A 60 6.11 11.95 15.91
CA GLU A 60 7.29 11.41 15.20
C GLU A 60 7.29 9.88 15.22
N ASP A 61 6.71 9.26 16.26
CA ASP A 61 6.72 7.81 16.47
C ASP A 61 5.48 7.10 15.87
N VAL A 62 4.75 7.77 14.99
CA VAL A 62 3.49 7.26 14.44
C VAL A 62 3.74 6.49 13.16
N VAL A 63 3.21 5.26 13.10
CA VAL A 63 3.11 4.47 11.87
C VAL A 63 1.70 4.62 11.32
N VAL A 64 1.56 5.26 10.16
CA VAL A 64 0.27 5.45 9.51
C VAL A 64 -0.01 4.38 8.46
N ALA A 65 -1.27 4.19 8.10
CA ALA A 65 -1.65 3.32 7.01
C ALA A 65 -1.04 3.81 5.69
N PRO A 66 -0.31 2.97 4.94
CA PRO A 66 0.28 3.37 3.66
C PRO A 66 -0.70 3.32 2.50
N VAL A 67 -1.84 2.67 2.67
CA VAL A 67 -2.87 2.46 1.64
C VAL A 67 -4.26 2.60 2.24
N ASP A 68 -5.22 2.92 1.38
CA ASP A 68 -6.63 2.79 1.73
C ASP A 68 -7.05 1.33 1.66
N GLY A 69 -7.91 0.91 2.56
CA GLY A 69 -8.40 -0.46 2.50
C GLY A 69 -9.02 -0.93 3.80
N ARG A 70 -9.05 -2.25 3.96
CA ARG A 70 -9.54 -2.92 5.16
C ARG A 70 -8.48 -3.87 5.70
N ILE A 71 -8.29 -3.87 7.02
CA ILE A 71 -7.43 -4.82 7.71
C ILE A 71 -8.06 -6.20 7.61
N VAL A 72 -7.33 -7.14 7.02
CA VAL A 72 -7.78 -8.51 6.81
C VAL A 72 -7.09 -9.51 7.72
N GLN A 73 -5.89 -9.19 8.18
CA GLN A 73 -5.14 -10.03 9.11
C GLN A 73 -4.21 -9.18 9.97
N ILE A 74 -4.05 -9.60 11.22
CA ILE A 74 -3.00 -9.13 12.13
C ILE A 74 -2.35 -10.39 12.69
N LYS A 75 -1.03 -10.54 12.53
CA LYS A 75 -0.29 -11.73 12.93
C LYS A 75 1.04 -11.36 13.56
N HIS A 76 1.36 -12.02 14.66
CA HIS A 76 2.71 -11.96 15.25
C HIS A 76 3.67 -12.81 14.42
N CYS A 77 4.78 -12.24 14.01
CA CYS A 77 5.82 -12.89 13.21
C CYS A 77 7.12 -12.84 14.01
N PRO A 78 7.57 -13.99 14.57
CA PRO A 78 8.87 -14.07 15.23
C PRO A 78 10.01 -13.76 14.25
N ALA A 79 11.13 -13.27 14.78
CA ALA A 79 12.35 -13.02 14.01
C ALA A 79 12.76 -14.30 13.24
N ASP A 80 13.37 -14.10 12.08
CA ASP A 80 13.89 -15.16 11.20
C ASP A 80 12.86 -16.21 10.73
N THR A 81 11.57 -15.97 10.97
CA THR A 81 10.50 -16.88 10.55
C THR A 81 9.62 -16.24 9.48
N GLY A 82 9.22 -17.03 8.49
CA GLY A 82 8.24 -16.64 7.51
C GLY A 82 8.79 -16.25 6.15
N VAL A 83 7.99 -15.48 5.43
CA VAL A 83 8.28 -15.06 4.04
C VAL A 83 9.41 -14.03 4.00
N MET A 84 9.55 -13.26 5.07
CA MET A 84 10.53 -12.19 5.20
C MET A 84 11.35 -12.40 6.46
N PRO A 85 12.65 -12.67 6.34
CA PRO A 85 13.54 -12.76 7.49
C PRO A 85 13.78 -11.35 8.06
N LEU A 86 13.15 -11.06 9.19
CA LEU A 86 13.39 -9.85 9.96
C LEU A 86 14.38 -10.17 11.09
N SER A 87 15.24 -9.23 11.42
CA SER A 87 16.17 -9.35 12.56
C SER A 87 15.50 -9.15 13.92
N TYR A 88 14.19 -8.91 13.94
CA TYR A 88 13.41 -8.64 15.14
C TYR A 88 12.00 -9.24 15.05
N ASP A 89 11.37 -9.46 16.20
CA ASP A 89 9.97 -9.86 16.28
C ASP A 89 9.06 -8.73 15.80
N ALA A 90 8.16 -9.04 14.91
CA ALA A 90 7.27 -8.07 14.28
C ALA A 90 5.79 -8.43 14.40
N VAL A 91 4.95 -7.43 14.33
CA VAL A 91 3.51 -7.59 14.05
C VAL A 91 3.28 -7.24 12.58
N ARG A 92 2.74 -8.19 11.84
CA ARG A 92 2.31 -7.99 10.46
C ARG A 92 0.84 -7.57 10.44
N ILE A 93 0.55 -6.44 9.82
CA ILE A 93 -0.79 -5.94 9.56
C ILE A 93 -1.01 -6.03 8.06
N THR A 94 -1.99 -6.81 7.63
CA THR A 94 -2.33 -7.01 6.22
C THR A 94 -3.54 -6.16 5.87
N ILE A 95 -3.38 -5.30 4.86
CA ILE A 95 -4.41 -4.41 4.35
C ILE A 95 -4.77 -4.82 2.93
N ARG A 96 -6.07 -5.04 2.68
CA ARG A 96 -6.60 -5.29 1.34
C ARG A 96 -7.24 -4.02 0.80
N THR A 97 -6.73 -3.53 -0.31
CA THR A 97 -7.23 -2.37 -1.06
C THR A 97 -8.26 -2.84 -2.08
N LYS A 98 -9.38 -2.15 -2.19
CA LYS A 98 -10.39 -2.38 -3.22
C LYS A 98 -10.09 -1.57 -4.47
N LEU A 99 -10.70 -1.96 -5.58
CA LEU A 99 -10.58 -1.23 -6.85
C LEU A 99 -11.14 0.20 -6.78
N SER A 100 -12.10 0.44 -5.88
CA SER A 100 -12.67 1.77 -5.64
C SER A 100 -11.78 2.69 -4.79
N ASP A 101 -10.82 2.12 -4.09
CA ASP A 101 -9.96 2.84 -3.18
C ASP A 101 -8.80 3.50 -3.95
N THR A 102 -8.14 4.47 -3.34
CA THR A 102 -6.94 5.08 -3.93
C THR A 102 -5.82 4.05 -4.04
N GLN A 103 -5.22 3.94 -5.22
CA GLN A 103 -4.16 2.95 -5.49
C GLN A 103 -2.76 3.45 -5.12
N LEU A 104 -2.65 4.72 -4.73
CA LEU A 104 -1.40 5.31 -4.30
C LEU A 104 -0.94 4.71 -2.97
N GLN A 105 0.35 4.45 -2.88
CA GLN A 105 1.01 4.04 -1.66
C GLN A 105 1.94 5.12 -1.15
N ILE A 106 1.88 5.37 0.14
CA ILE A 106 2.60 6.43 0.82
C ILE A 106 3.51 5.89 1.91
N SER A 107 4.47 6.71 2.34
CA SER A 107 5.35 6.35 3.45
C SER A 107 4.59 6.25 4.77
N PRO A 108 4.65 5.09 5.44
CA PRO A 108 4.00 4.91 6.73
C PRO A 108 4.70 5.64 7.88
N ILE A 109 5.97 6.00 7.72
CA ILE A 109 6.79 6.70 8.73
C ILE A 109 7.64 7.79 8.08
N THR A 110 8.13 8.70 8.90
CA THR A 110 9.26 9.57 8.51
C THR A 110 10.56 8.80 8.70
N GLY A 111 11.39 8.71 7.66
CA GLY A 111 12.64 7.97 7.74
C GLY A 111 13.39 7.88 6.41
N HIS A 112 14.40 7.03 6.37
CA HIS A 112 15.19 6.78 5.19
C HIS A 112 14.81 5.45 4.54
N LEU A 113 14.70 5.45 3.21
CA LEU A 113 14.56 4.22 2.44
C LEU A 113 15.87 3.44 2.47
N VAL A 114 15.87 2.28 3.12
CA VAL A 114 17.04 1.41 3.28
C VAL A 114 17.17 0.46 2.12
N ASP A 115 16.05 -0.16 1.73
CA ASP A 115 16.00 -1.18 0.69
C ASP A 115 14.69 -1.13 -0.09
N ASN A 116 14.74 -1.51 -1.37
CA ASN A 116 13.61 -1.56 -2.29
C ASN A 116 13.82 -2.70 -3.30
N CYS A 117 13.49 -3.90 -2.88
CA CYS A 117 13.68 -5.11 -3.67
C CYS A 117 12.37 -5.62 -4.29
N LEU A 118 12.42 -5.98 -5.58
CA LEU A 118 11.35 -6.68 -6.28
C LEU A 118 11.71 -8.16 -6.40
N PHE A 119 10.87 -9.01 -5.83
CA PHE A 119 10.97 -10.47 -5.95
C PHE A 119 9.96 -10.94 -7.00
N PRO A 120 10.41 -11.39 -8.17
CA PRO A 120 9.52 -11.90 -9.19
C PRO A 120 8.82 -13.17 -8.72
N GLY A 121 7.56 -13.35 -9.13
CA GLY A 121 6.76 -14.50 -8.71
C GLY A 121 5.50 -14.69 -9.55
N LEU A 122 4.53 -15.38 -8.97
CA LEU A 122 3.24 -15.65 -9.58
C LEU A 122 2.24 -14.51 -9.32
N PHE A 123 1.05 -14.62 -9.89
CA PHE A 123 -0.07 -13.72 -9.69
C PHE A 123 -1.32 -14.50 -9.23
N ALA A 124 -1.14 -15.38 -8.24
CA ALA A 124 -2.25 -16.13 -7.68
C ALA A 124 -3.28 -15.17 -7.03
N PRO A 125 -4.57 -15.47 -7.12
CA PRO A 125 -5.59 -14.66 -6.47
C PRO A 125 -5.40 -14.71 -4.95
N TRP A 126 -5.65 -13.59 -4.29
CA TRP A 126 -5.71 -13.55 -2.84
C TRP A 126 -6.97 -14.33 -2.39
N PRO A 127 -6.85 -15.28 -1.45
CA PRO A 127 -7.99 -16.03 -0.97
C PRO A 127 -9.06 -15.10 -0.39
N ASP A 128 -10.31 -15.37 -0.69
CA ASP A 128 -11.41 -14.58 -0.13
C ASP A 128 -11.54 -14.84 1.38
N ILE A 129 -11.86 -13.79 2.10
CA ILE A 129 -12.08 -13.84 3.54
C ILE A 129 -13.48 -14.38 3.75
N ASP A 130 -13.57 -15.68 3.99
CA ASP A 130 -14.77 -16.23 4.60
C ASP A 130 -14.61 -16.14 6.13
N HIS A 131 -15.33 -15.22 6.76
CA HIS A 131 -15.21 -14.97 8.20
C HIS A 131 -15.45 -16.23 9.06
N ALA A 132 -16.11 -17.25 8.50
CA ALA A 132 -16.39 -18.50 9.15
C ALA A 132 -15.21 -19.50 9.15
N ASN A 133 -14.18 -19.30 8.33
CA ASN A 133 -13.08 -20.26 8.14
C ASN A 133 -11.68 -19.61 8.18
N HIS A 134 -11.51 -18.59 9.01
CA HIS A 134 -10.27 -17.83 9.11
C HIS A 134 -9.02 -18.71 9.30
N ASP A 135 -9.10 -19.73 10.13
CA ASP A 135 -7.96 -20.61 10.47
C ASP A 135 -7.55 -21.55 9.31
N ARG A 136 -8.50 -21.98 8.45
CA ARG A 136 -8.20 -22.88 7.32
C ARG A 136 -7.52 -22.19 6.16
N HIS A 137 -7.64 -20.87 6.03
CA HIS A 137 -7.06 -20.10 4.94
C HIS A 137 -5.68 -19.52 5.27
N GLN A 138 -5.22 -19.67 6.50
CA GLN A 138 -3.97 -19.07 6.96
C GLN A 138 -2.76 -19.64 6.21
N ASP A 139 -2.71 -20.95 5.96
CA ASP A 139 -1.66 -21.60 5.18
C ASP A 139 -1.70 -21.13 3.72
N SER A 140 -2.91 -21.03 3.15
CA SER A 140 -3.13 -20.52 1.78
C SER A 140 -2.65 -19.07 1.61
N TRP A 141 -2.76 -18.23 2.63
CA TRP A 141 -2.27 -16.84 2.58
C TRP A 141 -0.74 -16.77 2.64
N GLU A 142 -0.11 -17.63 3.45
CA GLU A 142 1.36 -17.71 3.50
C GLU A 142 1.93 -18.24 2.17
N ASP A 143 1.28 -19.22 1.55
CA ASP A 143 1.67 -19.73 0.24
C ASP A 143 1.57 -18.64 -0.84
N VAL A 144 0.49 -17.86 -0.86
CA VAL A 144 0.34 -16.73 -1.79
C VAL A 144 1.44 -15.70 -1.58
N ARG A 145 1.81 -15.38 -0.33
CA ARG A 145 2.91 -14.45 -0.03
C ARG A 145 4.25 -14.95 -0.53
N ARG A 146 4.51 -16.26 -0.43
CA ARG A 146 5.78 -16.87 -0.87
C ARG A 146 5.90 -16.96 -2.38
N LEU A 147 4.80 -17.27 -3.04
CA LEU A 147 4.78 -17.60 -4.47
C LEU A 147 4.55 -16.38 -5.36
N ASN A 148 3.80 -15.39 -4.89
CA ASN A 148 3.47 -14.23 -5.69
C ASN A 148 4.63 -13.24 -5.78
N GLU A 149 4.64 -12.52 -6.90
CA GLU A 149 5.49 -11.35 -7.07
C GLU A 149 5.23 -10.37 -5.93
N ARG A 150 6.29 -9.89 -5.32
CA ARG A 150 6.23 -8.95 -4.22
C ARG A 150 7.35 -7.94 -4.28
N ARG A 151 7.07 -6.76 -3.78
CA ARG A 151 8.06 -5.71 -3.60
C ARG A 151 8.18 -5.41 -2.11
N GLU A 152 9.37 -5.51 -1.61
CA GLU A 152 9.73 -5.25 -0.23
C GLU A 152 10.40 -3.87 -0.13
N ILE A 153 9.89 -3.03 0.75
CA ILE A 153 10.33 -1.65 0.94
C ILE A 153 10.63 -1.47 2.42
N THR A 154 11.90 -1.32 2.76
CA THR A 154 12.37 -1.14 4.14
C THR A 154 12.63 0.32 4.42
N LEU A 155 11.96 0.84 5.43
CA LEU A 155 12.12 2.20 5.92
C LEU A 155 12.72 2.17 7.31
N ARG A 156 13.73 3.00 7.55
CA ARG A 156 14.35 3.16 8.87
C ARG A 156 14.04 4.53 9.46
N HIS A 157 13.40 4.50 10.60
CA HIS A 157 13.11 5.70 11.40
C HIS A 157 14.40 6.28 12.01
N ALA A 158 14.39 7.58 12.37
CA ALA A 158 15.54 8.26 12.97
C ALA A 158 16.03 7.62 14.29
N GLN A 159 15.15 6.98 15.02
CA GLN A 159 15.46 6.24 16.25
C GLN A 159 16.01 4.83 16.01
N GLY A 160 16.20 4.42 14.73
CA GLY A 160 16.75 3.14 14.37
C GLY A 160 15.73 2.01 14.17
N HIS A 161 14.45 2.25 14.43
CA HIS A 161 13.39 1.27 14.16
C HIS A 161 13.19 1.08 12.66
N GLU A 162 13.02 -0.16 12.25
CA GLU A 162 12.69 -0.50 10.88
C GLU A 162 11.19 -0.83 10.76
N VAL A 163 10.59 -0.32 9.70
CA VAL A 163 9.23 -0.65 9.27
C VAL A 163 9.32 -1.15 7.85
N VAL A 164 8.80 -2.33 7.60
CA VAL A 164 8.83 -2.92 6.28
C VAL A 164 7.44 -2.96 5.70
N MET A 165 7.31 -2.45 4.48
CA MET A 165 6.11 -2.51 3.67
C MET A 165 6.31 -3.49 2.53
N VAL A 166 5.43 -4.46 2.40
CA VAL A 166 5.44 -5.45 1.32
C VAL A 166 4.22 -5.28 0.45
N GLN A 167 4.44 -4.88 -0.79
CA GLN A 167 3.41 -4.89 -1.83
C GLN A 167 3.30 -6.31 -2.38
N LEU A 168 2.11 -6.87 -2.39
CA LEU A 168 1.84 -8.21 -2.93
C LEU A 168 1.04 -8.11 -4.21
N ALA A 169 1.59 -8.66 -5.28
CA ALA A 169 0.87 -8.82 -6.53
C ALA A 169 -0.24 -9.86 -6.38
N THR A 170 -1.33 -9.65 -7.10
CA THR A 170 -2.47 -10.56 -7.14
C THR A 170 -2.92 -10.74 -8.59
N LYS A 171 -3.94 -11.54 -8.83
CA LYS A 171 -4.51 -11.72 -10.18
C LYS A 171 -4.90 -10.39 -10.83
N THR A 172 -5.35 -9.43 -10.05
CA THR A 172 -5.77 -8.09 -10.50
C THR A 172 -4.64 -7.07 -10.39
N ALA A 173 -3.90 -7.04 -9.29
CA ALA A 173 -2.78 -6.13 -9.06
C ALA A 173 -1.49 -6.75 -9.57
N ARG A 174 -1.18 -6.55 -10.84
CA ARG A 174 0.00 -7.13 -11.50
C ARG A 174 1.19 -6.19 -11.60
N GLN A 175 1.00 -4.91 -11.31
CA GLN A 175 2.05 -3.91 -11.44
C GLN A 175 2.32 -3.27 -10.10
N LEU A 176 3.50 -3.56 -9.57
CA LEU A 176 4.04 -3.01 -8.34
C LEU A 176 5.07 -1.94 -8.69
N VAL A 177 4.67 -0.67 -8.59
CA VAL A 177 5.52 0.46 -8.97
C VAL A 177 6.10 1.11 -7.72
N CYS A 178 7.42 1.20 -7.66
CA CYS A 178 8.16 2.06 -6.74
C CYS A 178 9.38 2.61 -7.49
N ARG A 179 9.49 3.93 -7.59
CA ARG A 179 10.57 4.60 -8.32
C ARG A 179 11.57 5.29 -7.40
N LEU A 180 11.52 4.97 -6.12
CA LEU A 180 12.40 5.58 -5.15
C LEU A 180 13.76 4.87 -5.14
N SER A 181 14.81 5.68 -5.01
CA SER A 181 16.17 5.20 -4.84
C SER A 181 16.47 5.01 -3.36
N GLU A 182 17.29 4.03 -3.03
CA GLU A 182 17.84 3.82 -1.69
C GLU A 182 18.51 5.08 -1.15
N GLY A 183 18.48 5.25 0.16
CA GLY A 183 19.02 6.41 0.86
C GLY A 183 18.13 7.66 0.82
N LYS A 184 17.02 7.65 0.07
CA LYS A 184 16.10 8.79 0.03
C LYS A 184 15.42 8.98 1.37
N HIS A 185 15.42 10.22 1.87
CA HIS A 185 14.62 10.61 3.03
C HIS A 185 13.17 10.83 2.59
N LEU A 186 12.24 10.26 3.33
CA LEU A 186 10.80 10.37 3.12
C LEU A 186 10.16 10.93 4.40
N ALA A 187 9.28 11.87 4.23
CA ALA A 187 8.36 12.25 5.29
C ALA A 187 7.18 11.27 5.33
N VAL A 188 6.52 11.17 6.46
CA VAL A 188 5.24 10.46 6.56
C VAL A 188 4.26 11.01 5.53
N ALA A 189 3.50 10.13 4.86
CA ALA A 189 2.59 10.45 3.76
C ALA A 189 3.23 10.85 2.41
N ASP A 190 4.56 10.88 2.30
CA ASP A 190 5.19 11.05 0.98
C ASP A 190 4.84 9.87 0.05
N PRO A 191 4.59 10.13 -1.25
CA PRO A 191 4.28 9.06 -2.19
C PRO A 191 5.50 8.15 -2.40
N ILE A 192 5.30 6.85 -2.23
CA ILE A 192 6.29 5.79 -2.47
C ILE A 192 6.11 5.17 -3.85
N GLY A 193 4.88 4.86 -4.20
CA GLY A 193 4.57 4.12 -5.41
C GLY A 193 3.10 3.79 -5.55
N MET A 194 2.82 2.76 -6.32
CA MET A 194 1.46 2.34 -6.63
C MET A 194 1.40 0.82 -6.77
N ALA A 195 0.33 0.21 -6.24
CA ALA A 195 -0.08 -1.14 -6.62
C ALA A 195 -1.34 -1.04 -7.47
N CYS A 196 -1.19 -1.18 -8.79
CA CYS A 196 -2.28 -0.95 -9.72
C CYS A 196 -3.38 -2.02 -9.60
N LEU A 197 -4.65 -1.59 -9.57
CA LEU A 197 -5.86 -2.40 -9.64
C LEU A 197 -6.10 -3.33 -8.43
N ALA A 198 -6.17 -2.77 -7.25
CA ALA A 198 -6.47 -3.45 -6.00
C ALA A 198 -5.41 -4.51 -5.60
N GLY A 199 -4.71 -4.27 -4.54
CA GLY A 199 -3.63 -5.12 -4.06
C GLY A 199 -3.80 -5.52 -2.60
N VAL A 200 -2.80 -6.24 -2.13
CA VAL A 200 -2.62 -6.53 -0.72
C VAL A 200 -1.29 -5.92 -0.29
N THR A 201 -1.31 -5.23 0.83
CA THR A 201 -0.11 -4.63 1.40
C THR A 201 0.05 -5.13 2.82
N ASP A 202 1.19 -5.76 3.09
CA ASP A 202 1.60 -6.12 4.44
C ASP A 202 2.50 -5.04 5.02
N ILE A 203 2.27 -4.69 6.28
CA ILE A 203 3.16 -3.82 7.04
C ILE A 203 3.68 -4.58 8.24
N TYR A 204 4.99 -4.60 8.38
CA TYR A 204 5.69 -5.16 9.52
C TYR A 204 6.17 -4.03 10.41
N VAL A 205 5.70 -4.03 11.64
CA VAL A 205 6.13 -3.10 12.69
C VAL A 205 6.78 -3.88 13.83
N PRO A 206 7.73 -3.33 14.57
CA PRO A 206 8.32 -4.00 15.73
C PRO A 206 7.24 -4.48 16.71
N ALA A 207 7.39 -5.68 17.25
CA ALA A 207 6.39 -6.29 18.14
C ALA A 207 6.13 -5.47 19.42
N ALA A 208 7.10 -4.67 19.84
CA ALA A 208 6.96 -3.75 20.97
C ALA A 208 6.11 -2.51 20.66
N SER A 209 5.69 -2.32 19.38
CA SER A 209 4.83 -1.20 19.00
C SER A 209 3.41 -1.38 19.54
N ILE A 210 2.82 -0.28 20.01
CA ILE A 210 1.44 -0.29 20.51
C ILE A 210 0.50 -0.15 19.30
N SER A 211 -0.39 -1.12 19.10
CA SER A 211 -1.39 -1.11 18.05
C SER A 211 -2.76 -1.48 18.61
N ASP A 212 -3.76 -0.64 18.38
CA ASP A 212 -5.15 -0.82 18.79
C ASP A 212 -6.04 -1.25 17.61
N MET A 213 -5.43 -1.75 16.53
CA MET A 213 -6.13 -2.12 15.30
C MET A 213 -6.87 -3.45 15.44
N THR A 214 -8.02 -3.54 14.78
CA THR A 214 -8.83 -4.77 14.74
C THR A 214 -9.04 -5.25 13.31
N ILE A 215 -9.15 -6.58 13.15
CA ILE A 215 -9.48 -7.19 11.86
C ILE A 215 -10.86 -6.71 11.41
N GLY A 216 -10.98 -6.36 10.14
CA GLY A 216 -12.21 -5.83 9.55
C GLY A 216 -12.32 -4.31 9.59
N GLN A 217 -11.45 -3.61 10.31
CA GLN A 217 -11.43 -2.15 10.37
C GLN A 217 -11.03 -1.56 9.01
N HIS A 218 -11.72 -0.48 8.61
CA HIS A 218 -11.35 0.31 7.45
C HIS A 218 -10.25 1.30 7.84
N VAL A 219 -9.22 1.39 7.01
CA VAL A 219 -8.09 2.30 7.18
C VAL A 219 -7.98 3.25 6.00
N VAL A 220 -7.56 4.46 6.31
CA VAL A 220 -7.35 5.55 5.36
C VAL A 220 -5.87 5.91 5.37
N ALA A 221 -5.25 5.86 4.20
CA ALA A 221 -3.82 6.18 4.04
C ALA A 221 -3.50 7.57 4.60
N ALA A 222 -2.37 7.72 5.24
CA ALA A 222 -1.89 8.91 5.94
C ALA A 222 -2.68 9.33 7.19
N GLU A 223 -3.94 8.93 7.35
CA GLU A 223 -4.79 9.42 8.44
C GLU A 223 -4.95 8.40 9.58
N THR A 224 -5.04 7.11 9.24
CA THR A 224 -5.22 6.07 10.26
C THR A 224 -3.87 5.65 10.85
N ILE A 225 -3.74 5.75 12.17
CA ILE A 225 -2.57 5.28 12.90
C ILE A 225 -2.68 3.76 13.05
N LEU A 226 -1.74 3.02 12.48
CA LEU A 226 -1.66 1.56 12.60
C LEU A 226 -0.94 1.14 13.88
N ALA A 227 0.13 1.85 14.24
CA ALA A 227 0.93 1.58 15.42
C ALA A 227 1.69 2.80 15.90
N ARG A 228 2.18 2.73 17.13
CA ARG A 228 3.17 3.70 17.67
C ARG A 228 4.46 2.96 17.96
N LEU A 229 5.56 3.45 17.42
CA LEU A 229 6.88 2.90 17.66
C LEU A 229 7.27 3.06 19.13
N PRO A 230 8.00 2.11 19.71
CA PRO A 230 8.50 2.25 21.06
C PRO A 230 9.53 3.38 21.15
N SER A 231 9.61 4.04 22.30
CA SER A 231 10.52 5.18 22.52
C SER A 231 12.00 4.80 22.54
N SER A 232 12.36 3.53 22.57
CA SER A 232 13.73 3.03 22.53
C SER A 232 13.81 1.75 21.73
N VAL A 233 14.87 1.60 20.92
CA VAL A 233 15.22 0.31 20.28
C VAL A 233 15.59 -0.65 21.41
N PRO A 234 14.99 -1.84 21.53
CA PRO A 234 15.45 -2.86 22.46
C PRO A 234 16.92 -3.17 22.15
N ALA A 235 17.76 -3.03 23.14
CA ALA A 235 19.20 -3.35 23.04
C ALA A 235 19.32 -4.85 22.77
N GLY A 236 19.62 -5.24 21.56
CA GLY A 236 19.79 -6.66 21.18
C GLY A 236 19.40 -7.02 19.75
N ALA A 237 19.58 -6.12 18.79
CA ALA A 237 19.50 -6.47 17.35
C ALA A 237 20.89 -6.46 16.73
#